data_394b53cabb1ab7c1269e366a84ae0572
#
_entry.id   394b53cabb1ab7c1269e366a84ae0572
#
_cell.length_a   1.000
_cell.length_b   1.000
_cell.length_c   1.000
_cell.angle_alpha   90.00
_cell.angle_beta   90.00
_cell.angle_gamma   90.00
#
_symmetry.space_group_name_H-M   'P 1'
#
loop_
_entity.id
_entity.type
_entity.pdbx_description
1 polymer ?
#
loop_
_entity_poly.entity_id
_entity_poly.type
_entity_poly.pdbx_seq_one_letter_code
_entity_poly.pdbx_strand_id
1 'polypeptide(L)'
;LLKLYIIIIVPIKYLINIFYFEKKINLEVYKENFIELFDKDLNTLFEYFNSDKGEYFINQYLQPAKKNKKKIKAHGYSKIYESVFSNIKDKNINILELGSFYGNAAAALFFYFKKAKIFSGDINPDMFKYISNRIENFYIDSSSRNSLIHNIINGKNNYDIIIEDASHMLKDQIISLFILFPLVNSGGYFIVEELDFPETR
;
A
#
# COMPACT_ATOMS: atom_id res chain seq x y z
N LEU A 1 21.01 -26.58 11.36
CA LEU A 1 20.86 -25.98 10.02
C LEU A 1 20.03 -24.68 10.05
N LEU A 2 18.80 -24.68 10.64
CA LEU A 2 17.95 -23.49 10.70
C LEU A 2 18.59 -22.34 11.48
N LYS A 3 19.21 -22.61 12.65
CA LYS A 3 19.91 -21.60 13.43
C LYS A 3 21.09 -20.98 12.67
N LEU A 4 21.83 -21.81 11.91
CA LEU A 4 22.94 -21.32 11.06
C LEU A 4 22.43 -20.44 9.91
N TYR A 5 21.30 -20.80 9.32
CA TYR A 5 20.63 -20.00 8.29
C TYR A 5 20.26 -18.62 8.84
N ILE A 6 19.60 -18.54 9.99
CA ILE A 6 19.17 -17.28 10.61
C ILE A 6 20.37 -16.41 11.00
N ILE A 7 21.41 -17.01 11.59
CA ILE A 7 22.57 -16.23 12.10
C ILE A 7 23.50 -15.75 10.98
N ILE A 8 23.66 -16.51 9.91
CA ILE A 8 24.64 -16.21 8.85
C ILE A 8 23.97 -15.72 7.56
N ILE A 9 23.01 -16.47 7.06
CA ILE A 9 22.45 -16.22 5.72
C ILE A 9 21.52 -15.01 5.71
N VAL A 10 20.71 -14.85 6.77
CA VAL A 10 19.76 -13.71 6.85
C VAL A 10 20.51 -12.37 6.92
N PRO A 11 21.53 -12.18 7.76
CA PRO A 11 22.30 -10.93 7.77
C PRO A 11 23.04 -10.68 6.45
N ILE A 12 23.59 -11.73 5.81
CA ILE A 12 24.26 -11.59 4.51
C ILE A 12 23.26 -11.17 3.43
N LYS A 13 22.07 -11.77 3.40
CA LYS A 13 21.00 -11.35 2.48
C LYS A 13 20.55 -9.90 2.76
N TYR A 14 20.44 -9.52 4.02
CA TYR A 14 20.12 -8.16 4.43
C TYR A 14 21.18 -7.16 3.96
N LEU A 15 22.47 -7.46 4.16
CA LEU A 15 23.58 -6.65 3.67
C LEU A 15 23.61 -6.57 2.15
N ILE A 16 23.40 -7.68 1.45
CA ILE A 16 23.32 -7.69 -0.01
C ILE A 16 22.15 -6.80 -0.48
N ASN A 17 20.98 -6.90 0.16
CA ASN A 17 19.84 -6.05 -0.18
C ASN A 17 20.12 -4.57 0.07
N ILE A 18 20.87 -4.19 1.12
CA ILE A 18 21.31 -2.80 1.32
C ILE A 18 22.13 -2.27 0.15
N PHE A 19 22.97 -3.10 -0.46
CA PHE A 19 23.77 -2.70 -1.63
C PHE A 19 23.01 -2.78 -2.96
N TYR A 20 21.90 -3.54 -3.03
CA TYR A 20 21.04 -3.68 -4.20
C TYR A 20 19.71 -2.91 -4.04
N PHE A 21 19.68 -1.84 -3.23
CA PHE A 21 18.51 -0.97 -3.20
C PHE A 21 18.25 -0.45 -4.62
N GLU A 22 17.17 -0.90 -5.22
CA GLU A 22 16.65 -0.27 -6.43
C GLU A 22 16.46 1.22 -6.13
N LYS A 23 17.01 2.08 -7.01
CA LYS A 23 16.90 3.53 -6.86
C LYS A 23 15.41 3.89 -6.73
N LYS A 24 15.04 4.51 -5.61
CA LYS A 24 13.65 4.93 -5.40
C LYS A 24 13.19 5.87 -6.52
N ILE A 25 11.97 5.67 -6.98
CA ILE A 25 11.34 6.44 -8.06
C ILE A 25 10.76 7.72 -7.45
N ASN A 26 11.26 8.88 -7.86
CA ASN A 26 10.70 10.16 -7.46
C ASN A 26 9.48 10.48 -8.32
N LEU A 27 8.28 10.43 -7.74
CA LEU A 27 7.02 10.66 -8.45
C LEU A 27 6.83 12.13 -8.83
N GLU A 28 7.50 13.08 -8.18
CA GLU A 28 7.44 14.50 -8.61
C GLU A 28 8.16 14.71 -9.95
N VAL A 29 9.28 14.02 -10.17
CA VAL A 29 9.97 14.02 -11.47
C VAL A 29 9.24 13.14 -12.48
N TYR A 30 8.73 12.00 -12.02
CA TYR A 30 8.03 11.05 -12.86
C TYR A 30 6.77 11.64 -13.49
N LYS A 31 5.98 12.40 -12.73
CA LYS A 31 4.75 13.05 -13.23
C LYS A 31 4.98 14.05 -14.35
N GLU A 32 6.16 14.71 -14.38
CA GLU A 32 6.50 15.66 -15.45
C GLU A 32 6.66 14.94 -16.80
N ASN A 33 7.13 13.69 -16.79
CA ASN A 33 7.33 12.88 -17.98
C ASN A 33 6.11 12.04 -18.37
N PHE A 34 5.15 11.85 -17.46
CA PHE A 34 3.98 10.98 -17.63
C PHE A 34 2.70 11.67 -17.17
N ILE A 35 2.50 12.91 -17.64
CA ILE A 35 1.34 13.73 -17.26
C ILE A 35 0.00 13.10 -17.62
N GLU A 36 -0.03 12.27 -18.66
CA GLU A 36 -1.22 11.55 -19.13
C GLU A 36 -1.74 10.53 -18.11
N LEU A 37 -0.93 10.14 -17.10
CA LEU A 37 -1.39 9.23 -16.04
C LEU A 37 -2.45 9.88 -15.15
N PHE A 38 -2.48 11.21 -15.03
CA PHE A 38 -3.51 11.91 -14.25
C PHE A 38 -4.92 11.81 -14.82
N ASP A 39 -5.06 11.42 -16.08
CA ASP A 39 -6.35 11.30 -16.78
C ASP A 39 -6.80 9.83 -16.92
N LYS A 40 -6.02 8.89 -16.38
CA LYS A 40 -6.35 7.46 -16.41
C LYS A 40 -7.34 7.09 -15.29
N ASP A 41 -8.14 6.08 -15.56
CA ASP A 41 -8.96 5.41 -14.54
C ASP A 41 -8.10 4.62 -13.58
N LEU A 42 -8.69 4.26 -12.44
CA LEU A 42 -7.97 3.62 -11.35
C LEU A 42 -7.47 2.21 -11.71
N ASN A 43 -8.21 1.46 -12.54
CA ASN A 43 -7.76 0.14 -13.00
C ASN A 43 -6.49 0.25 -13.84
N THR A 44 -6.48 1.17 -14.80
CA THR A 44 -5.31 1.44 -15.65
C THR A 44 -4.09 1.83 -14.81
N LEU A 45 -4.28 2.66 -13.77
CA LEU A 45 -3.20 3.07 -12.87
C LEU A 45 -2.69 1.89 -12.02
N PHE A 46 -3.57 1.07 -11.44
CA PHE A 46 -3.15 -0.11 -10.69
C PHE A 46 -2.37 -1.09 -11.57
N GLU A 47 -2.84 -1.36 -12.80
CA GLU A 47 -2.09 -2.22 -13.72
C GLU A 47 -0.75 -1.60 -14.14
N TYR A 48 -0.70 -0.29 -14.38
CA TYR A 48 0.52 0.42 -14.77
C TYR A 48 1.60 0.33 -13.67
N PHE A 49 1.23 0.57 -12.42
CA PHE A 49 2.12 0.45 -11.27
C PHE A 49 2.27 -0.97 -10.74
N ASN A 50 1.63 -1.96 -11.39
CA ASN A 50 1.67 -3.36 -11.02
C ASN A 50 1.14 -3.62 -9.61
N SER A 51 0.02 -2.97 -9.24
CA SER A 51 -0.73 -3.29 -8.03
C SER A 51 -1.74 -4.41 -8.30
N ASP A 52 -1.88 -5.32 -7.36
CA ASP A 52 -2.86 -6.41 -7.39
C ASP A 52 -4.32 -5.95 -7.14
N LYS A 53 -4.52 -4.68 -6.82
CA LYS A 53 -5.85 -4.07 -6.68
C LYS A 53 -6.57 -3.84 -8.04
N GLY A 54 -5.82 -3.92 -9.17
CA GLY A 54 -6.36 -3.87 -10.53
C GLY A 54 -7.01 -5.18 -10.97
N GLU A 55 -7.37 -5.29 -12.25
CA GLU A 55 -7.89 -6.54 -12.83
C GLU A 55 -6.77 -7.54 -13.14
N TYR A 56 -5.59 -7.05 -13.51
CA TYR A 56 -4.42 -7.86 -13.85
C TYR A 56 -3.14 -7.26 -13.28
N PHE A 57 -2.21 -8.12 -12.87
CA PHE A 57 -0.88 -7.72 -12.43
C PHE A 57 0.17 -8.78 -12.76
N ILE A 58 1.46 -8.42 -12.68
CA ILE A 58 2.57 -9.35 -12.77
C ILE A 58 2.87 -9.81 -11.34
N ASN A 59 2.70 -11.11 -11.06
CA ASN A 59 2.89 -11.62 -9.71
C ASN A 59 4.31 -11.31 -9.19
N GLN A 60 4.35 -10.43 -8.19
CA GLN A 60 5.59 -9.92 -7.58
C GLN A 60 6.04 -10.75 -6.38
N TYR A 61 5.17 -11.64 -5.87
CA TYR A 61 5.44 -12.47 -4.70
C TYR A 61 6.21 -13.76 -5.04
N LEU A 62 6.24 -14.16 -6.32
CA LEU A 62 6.96 -15.36 -6.74
C LEU A 62 8.46 -15.10 -6.87
N GLN A 63 9.26 -15.85 -6.12
CA GLN A 63 10.73 -15.88 -6.16
C GLN A 63 11.23 -17.16 -6.83
N PRO A 64 12.30 -17.10 -7.65
CA PRO A 64 12.90 -15.91 -8.27
C PRO A 64 12.01 -15.32 -9.36
N ALA A 65 12.15 -14.04 -9.64
CA ALA A 65 11.42 -13.40 -10.72
C ALA A 65 11.72 -14.11 -12.06
N LYS A 66 10.78 -14.90 -12.56
CA LYS A 66 10.94 -15.62 -13.83
C LYS A 66 11.08 -14.63 -14.98
N LYS A 67 11.95 -14.92 -15.95
CA LYS A 67 12.18 -14.08 -17.13
C LYS A 67 10.90 -13.80 -17.94
N ASN A 68 9.93 -14.70 -17.92
CA ASN A 68 8.63 -14.53 -18.58
C ASN A 68 7.57 -14.14 -17.54
N LYS A 69 7.48 -12.85 -17.25
CA LYS A 69 6.49 -12.29 -16.34
C LYS A 69 5.13 -12.23 -17.06
N LYS A 70 4.31 -13.24 -16.83
CA LYS A 70 2.93 -13.27 -17.35
C LYS A 70 2.02 -12.47 -16.40
N LYS A 71 1.19 -11.60 -16.95
CA LYS A 71 0.07 -11.01 -16.21
C LYS A 71 -0.90 -12.12 -15.80
N ILE A 72 -1.31 -12.09 -14.54
CA ILE A 72 -2.34 -12.97 -13.97
C ILE A 72 -3.50 -12.11 -13.47
N LYS A 73 -4.64 -12.74 -13.25
CA LYS A 73 -5.80 -12.07 -12.68
C LYS A 73 -5.48 -11.60 -11.27
N ALA A 74 -5.85 -10.38 -10.97
CA ALA A 74 -5.70 -9.72 -9.67
C ALA A 74 -7.04 -9.69 -8.92
N HIS A 75 -7.13 -8.93 -7.83
CA HIS A 75 -8.33 -8.88 -6.96
C HIS A 75 -9.50 -8.12 -7.61
N GLY A 76 -9.23 -7.15 -8.49
CA GLY A 76 -10.26 -6.41 -9.23
C GLY A 76 -11.00 -5.38 -8.39
N TYR A 77 -10.39 -4.86 -7.33
CA TYR A 77 -10.98 -3.85 -6.45
C TYR A 77 -11.19 -2.49 -7.13
N SER A 78 -10.50 -2.24 -8.25
CA SER A 78 -10.54 -0.98 -9.00
C SER A 78 -11.95 -0.48 -9.28
N LYS A 79 -12.89 -1.37 -9.64
CA LYS A 79 -14.30 -1.01 -9.94
C LYS A 79 -15.03 -0.49 -8.71
N ILE A 80 -14.83 -1.13 -7.56
CA ILE A 80 -15.43 -0.70 -6.29
C ILE A 80 -14.81 0.64 -5.89
N TYR A 81 -13.51 0.74 -5.95
CA TYR A 81 -12.78 1.98 -5.63
C TYR A 81 -13.21 3.14 -6.51
N GLU A 82 -13.31 2.94 -7.82
CA GLU A 82 -13.79 3.96 -8.76
C GLU A 82 -15.19 4.45 -8.40
N SER A 83 -16.10 3.54 -8.03
CA SER A 83 -17.48 3.88 -7.68
C SER A 83 -17.59 4.75 -6.43
N VAL A 84 -16.70 4.56 -5.45
CA VAL A 84 -16.73 5.34 -4.18
C VAL A 84 -15.80 6.55 -4.21
N PHE A 85 -14.72 6.53 -5.00
CA PHE A 85 -13.71 7.58 -5.00
C PHE A 85 -13.92 8.67 -6.06
N SER A 86 -14.68 8.40 -7.12
CA SER A 86 -14.86 9.32 -8.25
C SER A 86 -15.31 10.73 -7.82
N ASN A 87 -16.17 10.83 -6.82
CA ASN A 87 -16.72 12.09 -6.33
C ASN A 87 -15.75 12.90 -5.44
N ILE A 88 -14.63 12.32 -5.05
CA ILE A 88 -13.65 12.94 -4.14
C ILE A 88 -12.25 13.04 -4.75
N LYS A 89 -12.02 12.54 -5.96
CA LYS A 89 -10.69 12.44 -6.57
C LYS A 89 -9.96 13.77 -6.73
N ASP A 90 -10.69 14.88 -6.86
CA ASP A 90 -10.10 16.22 -7.03
C ASP A 90 -10.03 17.03 -5.74
N LYS A 91 -10.47 16.45 -4.60
CA LYS A 91 -10.45 17.09 -3.29
C LYS A 91 -9.07 16.96 -2.61
N ASN A 92 -8.80 17.89 -1.68
CA ASN A 92 -7.68 17.74 -0.75
C ASN A 92 -8.10 16.73 0.32
N ILE A 93 -7.56 15.53 0.26
CA ILE A 93 -7.91 14.44 1.16
C ILE A 93 -6.65 13.77 1.73
N ASN A 94 -6.82 13.14 2.87
CA ASN A 94 -5.82 12.27 3.49
C ASN A 94 -6.22 10.82 3.29
N ILE A 95 -5.29 10.01 2.78
CA ILE A 95 -5.46 8.56 2.59
C ILE A 95 -4.45 7.85 3.47
N LEU A 96 -4.90 6.89 4.26
CA LEU A 96 -4.05 5.95 5.00
C LEU A 96 -4.16 4.57 4.38
N GLU A 97 -3.04 3.96 4.02
CA GLU A 97 -2.95 2.58 3.60
C GLU A 97 -2.06 1.80 4.59
N LEU A 98 -2.59 0.72 5.16
CA LEU A 98 -1.85 -0.25 5.95
C LEU A 98 -1.53 -1.46 5.07
N GLY A 99 -0.25 -1.89 5.03
CA GLY A 99 0.21 -2.96 4.15
C GLY A 99 0.60 -2.45 2.76
N SER A 100 1.33 -1.35 2.69
CA SER A 100 1.67 -0.71 1.41
C SER A 100 2.75 -1.43 0.60
N PHE A 101 3.45 -2.41 1.16
CA PHE A 101 4.46 -3.25 0.52
C PHE A 101 5.46 -2.45 -0.34
N TYR A 102 5.48 -2.64 -1.66
CA TYR A 102 6.33 -1.87 -2.58
C TYR A 102 5.82 -0.44 -2.87
N GLY A 103 4.64 -0.07 -2.38
CA GLY A 103 4.01 1.23 -2.63
C GLY A 103 3.36 1.35 -4.03
N ASN A 104 3.11 0.24 -4.70
CA ASN A 104 2.54 0.24 -6.04
C ASN A 104 1.13 0.84 -6.06
N ALA A 105 0.31 0.51 -5.06
CA ALA A 105 -1.02 1.11 -4.92
C ALA A 105 -0.93 2.59 -4.54
N ALA A 106 -0.03 2.96 -3.62
CA ALA A 106 0.19 4.36 -3.26
C ALA A 106 0.61 5.21 -4.47
N ALA A 107 1.45 4.67 -5.37
CA ALA A 107 1.82 5.36 -6.62
C ALA A 107 0.62 5.54 -7.57
N ALA A 108 -0.24 4.53 -7.71
CA ALA A 108 -1.47 4.64 -8.49
C ALA A 108 -2.42 5.70 -7.88
N LEU A 109 -2.63 5.65 -6.57
CA LEU A 109 -3.45 6.63 -5.84
C LEU A 109 -2.89 8.06 -5.93
N PHE A 110 -1.56 8.22 -5.99
CA PHE A 110 -0.92 9.53 -6.20
C PHE A 110 -1.35 10.18 -7.52
N PHE A 111 -1.46 9.41 -8.60
CA PHE A 111 -1.92 9.92 -9.89
C PHE A 111 -3.44 10.09 -9.95
N TYR A 112 -4.19 9.16 -9.37
CA TYR A 112 -5.65 9.23 -9.35
C TYR A 112 -6.14 10.45 -8.54
N PHE A 113 -5.63 10.64 -7.35
CA PHE A 113 -5.98 11.76 -6.46
C PHE A 113 -4.97 12.90 -6.60
N LYS A 114 -5.25 13.86 -7.45
CA LYS A 114 -4.33 14.95 -7.79
C LYS A 114 -3.83 15.77 -6.58
N LYS A 115 -4.59 15.81 -5.48
CA LYS A 115 -4.34 16.66 -4.31
C LYS A 115 -4.26 15.88 -2.99
N ALA A 116 -4.35 14.56 -3.02
CA ALA A 116 -4.29 13.76 -1.80
C ALA A 116 -2.90 13.75 -1.17
N LYS A 117 -2.87 13.72 0.18
CA LYS A 117 -1.72 13.28 0.95
C LYS A 117 -1.93 11.81 1.31
N ILE A 118 -0.94 10.97 1.04
CA ILE A 118 -1.00 9.52 1.21
C ILE A 118 -0.04 9.13 2.32
N PHE A 119 -0.55 8.39 3.29
CA PHE A 119 0.18 7.82 4.42
C PHE A 119 0.25 6.32 4.21
N SER A 120 1.44 5.81 3.94
CA SER A 120 1.68 4.42 3.57
C SER A 120 2.44 3.70 4.67
N GLY A 121 1.73 2.92 5.46
CA GLY A 121 2.30 2.15 6.56
C GLY A 121 2.58 0.71 6.15
N ASP A 122 3.75 0.18 6.51
CA ASP A 122 4.12 -1.20 6.31
C ASP A 122 5.03 -1.71 7.43
N ILE A 123 5.03 -3.03 7.67
CA ILE A 123 5.96 -3.65 8.60
C ILE A 123 7.41 -3.58 8.10
N ASN A 124 7.60 -3.45 6.78
CA ASN A 124 8.88 -3.28 6.11
C ASN A 124 8.91 -2.03 5.22
N PRO A 125 8.91 -0.82 5.78
CA PRO A 125 8.82 0.43 5.00
C PRO A 125 10.01 0.64 4.05
N ASP A 126 11.12 -0.06 4.25
CA ASP A 126 12.30 0.00 3.39
C ASP A 126 12.05 -0.61 1.99
N MET A 127 11.05 -1.48 1.85
CA MET A 127 10.67 -2.07 0.57
C MET A 127 9.92 -1.09 -0.34
N PHE A 128 9.46 0.03 0.20
CA PHE A 128 8.70 1.05 -0.53
C PHE A 128 9.56 1.73 -1.60
N LYS A 129 9.11 1.71 -2.85
CA LYS A 129 9.91 2.09 -4.04
C LYS A 129 9.79 3.57 -4.45
N TYR A 130 8.84 4.31 -3.90
CA TYR A 130 8.50 5.64 -4.39
C TYR A 130 8.84 6.74 -3.40
N ILE A 131 9.12 7.94 -3.90
CA ILE A 131 9.32 9.16 -3.11
C ILE A 131 8.42 10.24 -3.68
N SER A 132 7.72 10.96 -2.81
CA SER A 132 6.93 12.14 -3.18
C SER A 132 6.71 13.02 -1.96
N ASN A 133 6.52 14.33 -2.19
CA ASN A 133 6.11 15.27 -1.15
C ASN A 133 4.69 15.01 -0.62
N ARG A 134 3.90 14.22 -1.36
CA ARG A 134 2.52 13.83 -1.01
C ARG A 134 2.41 12.42 -0.44
N ILE A 135 3.52 11.67 -0.34
CA ILE A 135 3.55 10.32 0.22
C ILE A 135 4.48 10.29 1.42
N GLU A 136 3.92 9.91 2.56
CA GLU A 136 4.67 9.64 3.78
C GLU A 136 4.68 8.12 4.03
N ASN A 137 5.87 7.51 3.93
CA ASN A 137 6.05 6.08 4.19
C ASN A 137 6.62 5.88 5.59
N PHE A 138 6.04 4.98 6.38
CA PHE A 138 6.41 4.76 7.78
C PHE A 138 6.22 3.31 8.23
N TYR A 139 6.89 2.96 9.34
CA TYR A 139 6.74 1.65 9.97
C TYR A 139 5.40 1.54 10.70
N ILE A 140 4.71 0.42 10.49
CA ILE A 140 3.52 0.01 11.24
C ILE A 140 3.45 -1.50 11.36
N ASP A 141 3.12 -2.00 12.53
CA ASP A 141 2.73 -3.38 12.77
C ASP A 141 1.23 -3.39 13.11
N SER A 142 0.41 -3.83 12.16
CA SER A 142 -1.05 -3.88 12.30
C SER A 142 -1.52 -4.88 13.35
N SER A 143 -0.71 -5.89 13.69
CA SER A 143 -1.00 -6.86 14.75
C SER A 143 -0.80 -6.27 16.16
N SER A 144 -0.10 -5.14 16.25
CA SER A 144 0.25 -4.47 17.50
C SER A 144 -0.60 -3.23 17.75
N ARG A 145 -1.51 -3.31 18.73
CA ARG A 145 -2.28 -2.16 19.19
C ARG A 145 -1.40 -0.95 19.54
N ASN A 146 -0.28 -1.18 20.20
CA ASN A 146 0.64 -0.10 20.59
C ASN A 146 1.28 0.56 19.37
N SER A 147 1.61 -0.21 18.34
CA SER A 147 2.13 0.31 17.08
C SER A 147 1.11 1.22 16.38
N LEU A 148 -0.15 0.78 16.29
CA LEU A 148 -1.24 1.57 15.70
C LEU A 148 -1.45 2.90 16.46
N ILE A 149 -1.49 2.85 17.80
CA ILE A 149 -1.67 4.06 18.62
C ILE A 149 -0.47 4.99 18.48
N HIS A 150 0.75 4.46 18.60
CA HIS A 150 1.95 5.29 18.58
C HIS A 150 2.20 5.95 17.22
N ASN A 151 2.06 5.21 16.14
CA ASN A 151 2.45 5.69 14.82
C ASN A 151 1.33 6.41 14.06
N ILE A 152 0.05 6.18 14.41
CA ILE A 152 -1.08 6.79 13.70
C ILE A 152 -1.83 7.77 14.59
N ILE A 153 -2.32 7.35 15.76
CA ILE A 153 -3.15 8.22 16.61
C ILE A 153 -2.35 9.40 17.14
N ASN A 154 -1.11 9.21 17.55
CA ASN A 154 -0.26 10.29 18.04
C ASN A 154 0.10 11.30 16.95
N GLY A 155 0.01 10.94 15.68
CA GLY A 155 0.15 11.84 14.53
C GLY A 155 -0.98 12.86 14.39
N LYS A 156 -2.10 12.67 15.10
CA LYS A 156 -3.28 13.55 15.14
C LYS A 156 -3.88 13.87 13.76
N ASN A 157 -3.69 12.99 12.78
CA ASN A 157 -4.31 13.13 11.48
C ASN A 157 -5.69 12.45 11.48
N ASN A 158 -6.62 13.04 10.75
CA ASN A 158 -7.83 12.37 10.33
C ASN A 158 -7.72 12.05 8.84
N TYR A 159 -8.44 11.01 8.41
CA TYR A 159 -8.34 10.47 7.07
C TYR A 159 -9.71 10.45 6.40
N ASP A 160 -9.73 10.73 5.10
CA ASP A 160 -10.94 10.61 4.28
C ASP A 160 -11.10 9.18 3.76
N ILE A 161 -9.98 8.46 3.63
CA ILE A 161 -9.93 7.06 3.24
C ILE A 161 -8.92 6.34 4.12
N ILE A 162 -9.33 5.22 4.71
CA ILE A 162 -8.43 4.24 5.33
C ILE A 162 -8.59 2.92 4.59
N ILE A 163 -7.47 2.35 4.13
CA ILE A 163 -7.40 1.04 3.49
C ILE A 163 -6.59 0.12 4.41
N GLU A 164 -7.21 -0.95 4.88
CA GLU A 164 -6.57 -1.99 5.68
C GLU A 164 -6.32 -3.20 4.78
N ASP A 165 -5.05 -3.40 4.42
CA ASP A 165 -4.55 -4.46 3.55
C ASP A 165 -3.22 -5.03 4.09
N ALA A 166 -3.12 -5.23 5.41
CA ALA A 166 -1.86 -5.55 6.06
C ALA A 166 -1.69 -7.06 6.29
N SER A 167 -2.06 -7.57 7.47
CA SER A 167 -1.78 -8.96 7.85
C SER A 167 -2.78 -9.96 7.30
N HIS A 168 -3.94 -9.52 6.84
CA HIS A 168 -5.11 -10.30 6.42
C HIS A 168 -5.66 -11.24 7.52
N MET A 169 -5.18 -11.10 8.76
CA MET A 169 -5.70 -11.85 9.90
C MET A 169 -6.92 -11.16 10.48
N LEU A 170 -8.04 -11.86 10.58
CA LEU A 170 -9.31 -11.32 11.09
C LEU A 170 -9.14 -10.57 12.42
N LYS A 171 -8.34 -11.11 13.34
CA LYS A 171 -8.05 -10.48 14.63
C LYS A 171 -7.42 -9.10 14.44
N ASP A 172 -6.44 -8.98 13.55
CA ASP A 172 -5.69 -7.74 13.34
C ASP A 172 -6.57 -6.72 12.61
N GLN A 173 -7.35 -7.16 11.63
CA GLN A 173 -8.34 -6.33 10.93
C GLN A 173 -9.39 -5.76 11.89
N ILE A 174 -9.88 -6.56 12.86
CA ILE A 174 -10.78 -6.10 13.90
C ILE A 174 -10.11 -5.05 14.80
N ILE A 175 -8.86 -5.29 15.22
CA ILE A 175 -8.08 -4.35 16.04
C ILE A 175 -7.90 -3.04 15.27
N SER A 176 -7.47 -3.10 14.01
CA SER A 176 -7.27 -1.94 13.13
C SER A 176 -8.59 -1.15 12.98
N LEU A 177 -9.71 -1.83 12.73
CA LEU A 177 -11.02 -1.20 12.61
C LEU A 177 -11.38 -0.40 13.86
N PHE A 178 -11.33 -1.02 15.04
CA PHE A 178 -11.75 -0.34 16.28
C PHE A 178 -10.81 0.81 16.68
N ILE A 179 -9.54 0.73 16.35
CA ILE A 179 -8.57 1.78 16.68
C ILE A 179 -8.63 2.94 15.67
N LEU A 180 -8.75 2.65 14.38
CA LEU A 180 -8.56 3.64 13.33
C LEU A 180 -9.88 4.21 12.78
N PHE A 181 -11.01 3.50 12.91
CA PHE A 181 -12.30 4.02 12.45
C PHE A 181 -12.67 5.38 13.05
N PRO A 182 -12.37 5.69 14.34
CA PRO A 182 -12.60 7.03 14.90
C PRO A 182 -11.82 8.15 14.21
N LEU A 183 -10.79 7.82 13.42
CA LEU A 183 -9.99 8.80 12.66
C LEU A 183 -10.54 9.04 11.26
N VAL A 184 -11.59 8.33 10.85
CA VAL A 184 -12.24 8.57 9.56
C VAL A 184 -13.07 9.84 9.63
N ASN A 185 -12.83 10.76 8.70
CA ASN A 185 -13.61 11.98 8.54
C ASN A 185 -15.08 11.65 8.24
N SER A 186 -16.00 12.52 8.66
CA SER A 186 -17.42 12.35 8.32
C SER A 186 -17.61 12.28 6.80
N GLY A 187 -18.27 11.21 6.33
CA GLY A 187 -18.44 10.92 4.90
C GLY A 187 -17.22 10.28 4.23
N GLY A 188 -16.20 9.90 5.01
CA GLY A 188 -15.06 9.13 4.55
C GLY A 188 -15.31 7.63 4.51
N TYR A 189 -14.29 6.87 4.14
CA TYR A 189 -14.36 5.43 3.92
C TYR A 189 -13.33 4.69 4.77
N PHE A 190 -13.75 3.60 5.39
CA PHE A 190 -12.86 2.57 5.94
C PHE A 190 -13.05 1.30 5.12
N ILE A 191 -12.00 0.84 4.46
CA ILE A 191 -12.02 -0.30 3.55
C ILE A 191 -11.14 -1.38 4.14
N VAL A 192 -11.65 -2.60 4.23
CA VAL A 192 -10.87 -3.78 4.61
C VAL A 192 -10.78 -4.68 3.38
N GLU A 193 -9.57 -4.94 2.94
CA GLU A 193 -9.28 -5.86 1.84
C GLU A 193 -9.03 -7.28 2.38
N GLU A 194 -9.04 -8.27 1.50
CA GLU A 194 -8.72 -9.67 1.81
C GLU A 194 -9.55 -10.24 2.98
N LEU A 195 -10.89 -9.99 2.92
CA LEU A 195 -11.85 -10.65 3.81
C LEU A 195 -12.09 -12.08 3.32
N ASP A 196 -11.18 -13.00 3.66
CA ASP A 196 -11.34 -14.42 3.37
C ASP A 196 -12.46 -15.05 4.20
N PHE A 197 -12.87 -16.25 3.81
CA PHE A 197 -13.84 -17.00 4.58
C PHE A 197 -13.30 -17.32 5.98
N PRO A 198 -14.11 -17.19 7.05
CA PRO A 198 -13.68 -17.44 8.44
C PRO A 198 -13.04 -18.83 8.64
N GLU A 199 -13.43 -19.83 7.85
CA GLU A 199 -12.90 -21.18 7.93
C GLU A 199 -11.45 -21.32 7.46
N THR A 200 -10.90 -20.32 6.77
CA THR A 200 -9.54 -20.33 6.22
C THR A 200 -8.54 -19.57 7.05
N ARG A 201 -8.96 -19.00 8.20
CA ARG A 201 -8.13 -18.11 9.03
C ARG A 201 -7.86 -18.65 10.44
#